data_7e585ba621a3ae1a393613c756a0e1dd
#
_entry.id   7e585ba621a3ae1a393613c756a0e1dd
#
_cell.length_a   1.000
_cell.length_b   1.000
_cell.length_c   1.000
_cell.angle_alpha   90.00
_cell.angle_beta   90.00
_cell.angle_gamma   90.00
#
_symmetry.space_group_name_H-M   'P 1'
#
loop_
_entity.id
_entity.type
_entity.pdbx_description
1 polymer ?
#
loop_
_entity_poly.entity_id
_entity_poly.type
_entity_poly.pdbx_seq_one_letter_code
_entity_poly.pdbx_strand_id
1 'polypeptide(L)'
;MSILVVRPNDGEQSGGGPIRCRIIEDGTHTQHRLGIIEAMVPPSPVGPPQHLHREHDEIFIVTEGMLRFTTGADSVDVEAGSCVTVPAGTPHTFSNPFGEPAKFICTLTPDLYVEYFRDLSKLPVDEEGMLNPADIGRTMVKYATEVVR
;
A
#
# COMPACT_ATOMS: atom_id res chain seq x y z
N MET A 1 -15.20 28.11 -2.07
CA MET A 1 -14.72 26.74 -1.74
C MET A 1 -15.06 25.81 -2.89
N SER A 2 -14.14 24.98 -3.24
CA SER A 2 -14.32 23.99 -4.31
C SER A 2 -14.17 22.58 -3.74
N ILE A 3 -14.88 21.64 -4.36
CA ILE A 3 -14.59 20.22 -4.17
C ILE A 3 -13.49 19.80 -5.16
N LEU A 4 -12.71 18.82 -4.77
CA LEU A 4 -11.73 18.19 -5.65
C LEU A 4 -12.30 16.87 -6.15
N VAL A 5 -12.17 16.62 -7.45
CA VAL A 5 -12.62 15.37 -8.08
C VAL A 5 -11.42 14.73 -8.77
N VAL A 6 -11.08 13.53 -8.35
CA VAL A 6 -10.09 12.67 -9.02
C VAL A 6 -10.86 11.56 -9.71
N ARG A 7 -10.83 11.55 -11.06
CA ARG A 7 -11.58 10.60 -11.87
C ARG A 7 -10.82 9.27 -11.99
N PRO A 8 -11.45 8.21 -12.53
CA PRO A 8 -10.84 6.87 -12.54
C PRO A 8 -9.45 6.79 -13.19
N ASN A 9 -9.16 7.66 -14.16
CA ASN A 9 -7.85 7.68 -14.84
C ASN A 9 -6.96 8.84 -14.43
N ASP A 10 -7.39 9.63 -13.45
CA ASP A 10 -6.63 10.74 -12.90
C ASP A 10 -5.79 10.29 -11.70
N GLY A 11 -5.01 11.21 -11.19
CA GLY A 11 -4.15 10.98 -10.04
C GLY A 11 -2.70 10.73 -10.44
N GLU A 12 -1.85 10.71 -9.44
CA GLU A 12 -0.41 10.53 -9.63
C GLU A 12 -0.08 9.04 -9.63
N GLN A 13 0.58 8.56 -10.69
CA GLN A 13 1.09 7.18 -10.72
C GLN A 13 2.33 7.06 -9.85
N SER A 14 2.38 5.99 -9.07
CA SER A 14 3.40 5.78 -8.05
C SER A 14 3.55 4.28 -7.75
N GLY A 15 4.27 3.96 -6.67
CA GLY A 15 4.53 2.59 -6.28
C GLY A 15 5.81 2.07 -6.90
N GLY A 16 6.13 0.82 -6.66
CA GLY A 16 7.37 0.23 -7.14
C GLY A 16 7.26 -1.25 -7.44
N GLY A 17 8.15 -1.73 -8.31
CA GLY A 17 8.13 -3.10 -8.77
C GLY A 17 6.83 -3.43 -9.51
N PRO A 18 6.28 -4.63 -9.30
CA PRO A 18 5.06 -5.05 -9.99
C PRO A 18 3.78 -4.42 -9.45
N ILE A 19 3.81 -3.83 -8.26
CA ILE A 19 2.63 -3.21 -7.64
C ILE A 19 2.52 -1.77 -8.13
N ARG A 20 1.44 -1.46 -8.82
CA ARG A 20 1.15 -0.12 -9.34
C ARG A 20 0.23 0.61 -8.39
N CYS A 21 0.62 1.82 -8.00
CA CYS A 21 -0.17 2.67 -7.13
C CYS A 21 -0.62 3.92 -7.86
N ARG A 22 -1.78 4.41 -7.49
CA ARG A 22 -2.32 5.69 -7.90
C ARG A 22 -2.64 6.49 -6.64
N ILE A 23 -2.02 7.65 -6.49
CA ILE A 23 -2.31 8.55 -5.36
C ILE A 23 -3.56 9.33 -5.71
N ILE A 24 -4.60 9.16 -4.91
CA ILE A 24 -5.91 9.82 -5.10
C ILE A 24 -5.97 11.09 -4.25
N GLU A 25 -5.54 11.02 -3.01
CA GLU A 25 -5.42 12.16 -2.11
C GLU A 25 -4.10 12.06 -1.36
N ASP A 26 -3.28 13.08 -1.44
CA ASP A 26 -1.96 13.08 -0.78
C ASP A 26 -1.95 13.78 0.58
N GLY A 27 -3.11 14.22 1.06
CA GLY A 27 -3.24 14.90 2.33
C GLY A 27 -3.19 16.42 2.24
N THR A 28 -2.75 17.00 1.13
CA THR A 28 -2.61 18.46 1.02
C THR A 28 -3.95 19.20 1.03
N HIS A 29 -5.03 18.53 0.67
CA HIS A 29 -6.38 19.12 0.64
C HIS A 29 -7.15 18.90 1.94
N THR A 30 -6.62 18.13 2.88
CA THR A 30 -7.27 17.79 4.15
C THR A 30 -6.48 18.20 5.38
N GLN A 31 -5.50 19.11 5.22
CA GLN A 31 -4.60 19.52 6.30
C GLN A 31 -3.85 18.31 6.89
N HIS A 32 -3.38 17.42 6.03
CA HIS A 32 -2.61 16.21 6.38
C HIS A 32 -3.34 15.22 7.28
N ARG A 33 -4.68 15.20 7.23
CA ARG A 33 -5.46 14.27 8.05
C ARG A 33 -5.63 12.90 7.40
N LEU A 34 -5.59 12.85 6.06
CA LEU A 34 -5.92 11.64 5.32
C LEU A 34 -5.16 11.58 3.99
N GLY A 35 -4.53 10.44 3.74
CA GLY A 35 -4.07 10.06 2.41
C GLY A 35 -4.93 8.93 1.86
N ILE A 36 -5.08 8.84 0.55
CA ILE A 36 -5.78 7.75 -0.13
C ILE A 36 -4.96 7.31 -1.34
N ILE A 37 -4.66 6.03 -1.39
CA ILE A 37 -4.04 5.41 -2.56
C ILE A 37 -4.91 4.26 -3.07
N GLU A 38 -4.78 3.98 -4.36
CA GLU A 38 -5.27 2.74 -4.97
C GLU A 38 -4.07 1.93 -5.44
N ALA A 39 -4.08 0.64 -5.21
CA ALA A 39 -3.04 -0.26 -5.69
C ALA A 39 -3.63 -1.38 -6.52
N MET A 40 -2.91 -1.74 -7.60
CA MET A 40 -3.16 -2.95 -8.36
C MET A 40 -2.03 -3.95 -8.06
N VAL A 41 -2.43 -5.14 -7.64
CA VAL A 41 -1.53 -6.22 -7.23
C VAL A 41 -1.66 -7.38 -8.20
N PRO A 42 -0.68 -7.61 -9.06
CA PRO A 42 -0.71 -8.76 -9.96
C PRO A 42 -0.53 -10.07 -9.18
N PRO A 43 -0.91 -11.21 -9.76
CA PRO A 43 -0.64 -12.51 -9.14
C PRO A 43 0.83 -12.69 -8.78
N SER A 44 1.11 -12.95 -7.51
CA SER A 44 2.44 -13.28 -6.99
C SER A 44 2.31 -13.83 -5.58
N PRO A 45 3.01 -14.91 -5.23
CA PRO A 45 2.99 -15.42 -3.85
C PRO A 45 3.73 -14.52 -2.86
N VAL A 46 4.50 -13.54 -3.37
CA VAL A 46 5.34 -12.66 -2.55
C VAL A 46 4.78 -11.25 -2.61
N GLY A 47 4.49 -10.68 -1.45
CA GLY A 47 4.15 -9.27 -1.27
C GLY A 47 5.29 -8.47 -0.65
N PRO A 48 5.01 -7.27 -0.17
CA PRO A 48 5.97 -6.51 0.64
C PRO A 48 6.42 -7.31 1.86
N PRO A 49 7.60 -7.02 2.43
CA PRO A 49 7.98 -7.62 3.69
C PRO A 49 6.97 -7.28 4.78
N GLN A 50 6.76 -8.17 5.73
CA GLN A 50 5.90 -7.87 6.87
C GLN A 50 6.49 -6.70 7.67
N HIS A 51 5.66 -5.72 7.96
CA HIS A 51 6.09 -4.45 8.57
C HIS A 51 5.00 -3.91 9.48
N LEU A 52 5.35 -2.90 10.27
CA LEU A 52 4.38 -2.15 11.08
C LEU A 52 4.63 -0.66 10.95
N HIS A 53 3.56 0.10 11.05
CA HIS A 53 3.58 1.57 11.06
C HIS A 53 3.41 2.07 12.49
N ARG A 54 4.27 2.98 12.92
CA ARG A 54 4.19 3.50 14.29
C ARG A 54 3.24 4.67 14.45
N GLU A 55 3.03 5.44 13.38
CA GLU A 55 2.39 6.76 13.48
C GLU A 55 1.13 6.92 12.64
N HIS A 56 0.68 5.87 11.95
CA HIS A 56 -0.58 5.95 11.20
C HIS A 56 -1.33 4.62 11.18
N ASP A 57 -2.64 4.74 10.97
CA ASP A 57 -3.51 3.59 10.71
C ASP A 57 -3.71 3.40 9.21
N GLU A 58 -3.93 2.17 8.79
CA GLU A 58 -4.30 1.84 7.41
C GLU A 58 -5.61 1.08 7.38
N ILE A 59 -6.47 1.46 6.43
CA ILE A 59 -7.69 0.72 6.13
C ILE A 59 -7.64 0.35 4.66
N PHE A 60 -7.70 -0.95 4.39
CA PHE A 60 -7.73 -1.50 3.04
C PHE A 60 -9.15 -1.89 2.68
N ILE A 61 -9.61 -1.45 1.51
CA ILE A 61 -10.89 -1.86 0.94
C ILE A 61 -10.56 -2.57 -0.37
N VAL A 62 -10.78 -3.89 -0.41
CA VAL A 62 -10.56 -4.67 -1.63
C VAL A 62 -11.69 -4.37 -2.60
N THR A 63 -11.34 -3.91 -3.79
CA THR A 63 -12.33 -3.50 -4.82
C THR A 63 -12.43 -4.48 -5.98
N GLU A 64 -11.37 -5.24 -6.25
CA GLU A 64 -11.35 -6.28 -7.29
C GLU A 64 -10.49 -7.46 -6.84
N GLY A 65 -10.91 -8.67 -7.22
CA GLY A 65 -10.14 -9.89 -6.97
C GLY A 65 -10.12 -10.34 -5.51
N MET A 66 -9.06 -11.04 -5.16
CA MET A 66 -8.81 -11.55 -3.80
C MET A 66 -7.40 -11.21 -3.37
N LEU A 67 -7.22 -10.95 -2.09
CA LEU A 67 -5.92 -10.74 -1.47
C LEU A 67 -5.78 -11.58 -0.20
N ARG A 68 -4.56 -11.93 0.12
CA ARG A 68 -4.21 -12.53 1.41
C ARG A 68 -3.53 -11.48 2.28
N PHE A 69 -4.09 -11.23 3.45
CA PHE A 69 -3.46 -10.41 4.49
C PHE A 69 -2.85 -11.31 5.55
N THR A 70 -1.63 -10.96 5.98
CA THR A 70 -0.90 -11.72 6.99
C THR A 70 -0.52 -10.79 8.13
N THR A 71 -0.72 -11.27 9.36
CA THR A 71 -0.30 -10.61 10.60
C THR A 71 0.38 -11.63 11.50
N GLY A 72 1.68 -11.44 11.78
CA GLY A 72 2.47 -12.46 12.47
C GLY A 72 2.51 -13.76 11.66
N ALA A 73 2.03 -14.84 12.25
CA ALA A 73 1.93 -16.15 11.61
C ALA A 73 0.54 -16.44 11.01
N ASP A 74 -0.44 -15.57 11.26
CA ASP A 74 -1.82 -15.75 10.82
C ASP A 74 -2.09 -15.08 9.50
N SER A 75 -2.90 -15.72 8.66
CA SER A 75 -3.31 -15.17 7.37
C SER A 75 -4.81 -15.32 7.17
N VAL A 76 -5.38 -14.37 6.44
CA VAL A 76 -6.79 -14.37 6.04
C VAL A 76 -6.90 -13.99 4.56
N ASP A 77 -7.72 -14.72 3.82
CA ASP A 77 -8.03 -14.42 2.44
C ASP A 77 -9.33 -13.59 2.39
N VAL A 78 -9.31 -12.50 1.66
CA VAL A 78 -10.43 -11.57 1.58
C VAL A 78 -10.78 -11.27 0.13
N GLU A 79 -12.08 -11.23 -0.16
CA GLU A 79 -12.65 -10.94 -1.47
C GLU A 79 -12.99 -9.46 -1.63
N ALA A 80 -13.31 -9.08 -2.85
CA ALA A 80 -13.80 -7.74 -3.17
C ALA A 80 -15.02 -7.37 -2.32
N GLY A 81 -15.05 -6.15 -1.82
CA GLY A 81 -16.05 -5.67 -0.85
C GLY A 81 -15.63 -5.80 0.61
N SER A 82 -14.54 -6.52 0.89
CA SER A 82 -14.00 -6.65 2.26
C SER A 82 -13.20 -5.41 2.66
N CYS A 83 -13.22 -5.14 3.96
CA CYS A 83 -12.45 -4.07 4.59
C CYS A 83 -11.53 -4.66 5.64
N VAL A 84 -10.25 -4.32 5.59
CA VAL A 84 -9.23 -4.76 6.55
C VAL A 84 -8.68 -3.53 7.25
N THR A 85 -8.86 -3.46 8.56
CA THR A 85 -8.31 -2.37 9.38
C THR A 85 -7.03 -2.80 10.05
N VAL A 86 -5.97 -2.03 9.83
CA VAL A 86 -4.65 -2.25 10.42
C VAL A 86 -4.30 -1.04 11.29
N PRO A 87 -4.53 -1.13 12.60
CA PRO A 87 -4.13 -0.07 13.53
C PRO A 87 -2.61 0.10 13.57
N ALA A 88 -2.17 1.30 13.89
CA ALA A 88 -0.75 1.59 14.10
C ALA A 88 -0.12 0.58 15.08
N GLY A 89 1.11 0.15 14.79
CA GLY A 89 1.83 -0.83 15.59
C GLY A 89 1.49 -2.29 15.29
N THR A 90 0.57 -2.56 14.36
CA THR A 90 0.19 -3.94 14.01
C THR A 90 1.07 -4.47 12.86
N PRO A 91 1.82 -5.56 13.08
CA PRO A 91 2.56 -6.22 12.00
C PRO A 91 1.62 -6.72 10.90
N HIS A 92 1.93 -6.44 9.65
CA HIS A 92 1.10 -6.88 8.53
C HIS A 92 1.85 -6.91 7.21
N THR A 93 1.30 -7.64 6.28
CA THR A 93 1.61 -7.59 4.85
C THR A 93 0.42 -8.14 4.06
N PHE A 94 0.49 -7.99 2.75
CA PHE A 94 -0.47 -8.58 1.84
C PHE A 94 0.25 -9.28 0.68
N SER A 95 -0.43 -10.21 0.05
CA SER A 95 0.03 -10.86 -1.18
C SER A 95 -1.16 -11.26 -2.05
N ASN A 96 -0.89 -11.56 -3.30
CA ASN A 96 -1.90 -12.11 -4.23
C ASN A 96 -1.45 -13.50 -4.71
N PRO A 97 -1.64 -14.56 -3.91
CA PRO A 97 -1.32 -15.93 -4.34
C PRO A 97 -2.36 -16.54 -5.27
N PHE A 98 -3.32 -15.74 -5.73
CA PHE A 98 -4.42 -16.18 -6.60
C PHE A 98 -4.10 -15.93 -8.07
N GLY A 99 -4.97 -16.39 -8.97
CA GLY A 99 -4.70 -16.38 -10.40
C GLY A 99 -5.07 -15.11 -11.15
N GLU A 100 -5.73 -14.16 -10.51
CA GLU A 100 -6.23 -12.92 -11.11
C GLU A 100 -5.66 -11.70 -10.42
N PRO A 101 -5.50 -10.56 -11.13
CA PRO A 101 -5.13 -9.30 -10.50
C PRO A 101 -6.14 -8.87 -9.44
N ALA A 102 -5.66 -8.20 -8.41
CA ALA A 102 -6.50 -7.64 -7.36
C ALA A 102 -6.27 -6.14 -7.24
N LYS A 103 -7.27 -5.42 -6.75
CA LYS A 103 -7.17 -3.99 -6.44
C LYS A 103 -7.69 -3.71 -5.05
N PHE A 104 -7.07 -2.75 -4.40
CA PHE A 104 -7.58 -2.18 -3.16
C PHE A 104 -7.43 -0.67 -3.14
N ILE A 105 -8.27 -0.02 -2.34
CA ILE A 105 -8.08 1.35 -1.87
C ILE A 105 -7.57 1.28 -0.45
N CYS A 106 -6.53 2.04 -0.15
CA CYS A 106 -5.97 2.15 1.19
C CYS A 106 -6.07 3.59 1.67
N THR A 107 -6.64 3.79 2.86
CA THR A 107 -6.61 5.07 3.55
C THR A 107 -5.48 5.09 4.56
N LEU A 108 -4.78 6.22 4.63
CA LEU A 108 -3.64 6.47 5.50
C LEU A 108 -4.00 7.63 6.42
N THR A 109 -4.05 7.41 7.73
CA THR A 109 -4.45 8.44 8.70
C THR A 109 -3.45 8.56 9.83
N PRO A 110 -2.64 9.64 9.85
CA PRO A 110 -2.49 10.69 8.83
C PRO A 110 -1.75 10.25 7.56
N ASP A 111 -1.58 11.17 6.62
CA ASP A 111 -1.08 10.95 5.25
C ASP A 111 0.42 10.67 5.09
N LEU A 112 1.20 10.69 6.14
CA LEU A 112 2.67 10.60 6.10
C LEU A 112 3.22 9.56 5.12
N TYR A 113 2.57 8.41 5.06
CA TYR A 113 3.05 7.28 4.26
C TYR A 113 2.83 7.45 2.75
N VAL A 114 2.10 8.47 2.30
CA VAL A 114 1.96 8.75 0.87
C VAL A 114 3.32 8.99 0.22
N GLU A 115 4.22 9.69 0.90
CA GLU A 115 5.56 9.96 0.39
C GLU A 115 6.39 8.68 0.22
N TYR A 116 6.15 7.65 1.02
CA TYR A 116 6.77 6.35 0.84
C TYR A 116 6.48 5.78 -0.57
N PHE A 117 5.25 5.86 -1.04
CA PHE A 117 4.89 5.38 -2.37
C PHE A 117 5.57 6.19 -3.47
N ARG A 118 5.75 7.49 -3.28
CA ARG A 118 6.52 8.33 -4.20
C ARG A 118 7.97 7.92 -4.25
N ASP A 119 8.57 7.65 -3.10
CA ASP A 119 9.96 7.20 -3.01
C ASP A 119 10.17 5.82 -3.62
N LEU A 120 9.22 4.90 -3.45
CA LEU A 120 9.29 3.58 -4.08
C LEU A 120 9.46 3.67 -5.60
N SER A 121 8.76 4.62 -6.23
CA SER A 121 8.83 4.80 -7.69
C SER A 121 10.20 5.24 -8.20
N LYS A 122 11.08 5.69 -7.32
CA LYS A 122 12.44 6.14 -7.63
C LYS A 122 13.49 5.06 -7.39
N LEU A 123 13.12 3.94 -6.78
CA LEU A 123 14.06 2.85 -6.48
C LEU A 123 14.39 2.06 -7.75
N PRO A 124 15.62 1.55 -7.86
CA PRO A 124 15.99 0.68 -8.97
C PRO A 124 15.27 -0.66 -8.86
N VAL A 125 14.96 -1.23 -10.01
CA VAL A 125 14.42 -2.59 -10.13
C VAL A 125 15.45 -3.50 -10.78
N ASP A 126 15.35 -4.81 -10.51
CA ASP A 126 16.17 -5.82 -11.17
C ASP A 126 15.66 -6.12 -12.59
N GLU A 127 16.28 -7.10 -13.26
CA GLU A 127 15.93 -7.51 -14.62
C GLU A 127 14.49 -8.05 -14.72
N GLU A 128 13.92 -8.52 -13.62
CA GLU A 128 12.56 -9.03 -13.54
C GLU A 128 11.54 -7.95 -13.13
N GLY A 129 12.02 -6.71 -12.92
CA GLY A 129 11.18 -5.60 -12.50
C GLY A 129 10.88 -5.58 -11.01
N MET A 130 11.61 -6.32 -10.19
CA MET A 130 11.40 -6.43 -8.76
C MET A 130 12.27 -5.44 -7.97
N LEU A 131 11.72 -4.90 -6.89
CA LEU A 131 12.46 -4.08 -5.94
C LEU A 131 13.30 -4.97 -5.01
N ASN A 132 14.46 -4.45 -4.61
CA ASN A 132 15.28 -5.11 -3.60
C ASN A 132 14.61 -4.94 -2.21
N PRO A 133 14.35 -6.04 -1.46
CA PRO A 133 13.73 -5.95 -0.12
C PRO A 133 14.49 -5.06 0.86
N ALA A 134 15.83 -4.98 0.76
CA ALA A 134 16.63 -4.12 1.61
C ALA A 134 16.39 -2.63 1.31
N ASP A 135 16.19 -2.26 0.03
CA ASP A 135 15.84 -0.90 -0.36
C ASP A 135 14.44 -0.52 0.12
N ILE A 136 13.49 -1.44 0.04
CA ILE A 136 12.13 -1.27 0.59
C ILE A 136 12.21 -0.98 2.07
N GLY A 137 12.94 -1.80 2.83
CA GLY A 137 13.07 -1.62 4.29
C GLY A 137 13.71 -0.29 4.67
N ARG A 138 14.77 0.11 3.95
CA ARG A 138 15.41 1.42 4.19
C ARG A 138 14.47 2.60 3.90
N THR A 139 13.64 2.47 2.90
CA THR A 139 12.65 3.50 2.55
C THR A 139 11.55 3.58 3.62
N MET A 140 11.07 2.44 4.10
CA MET A 140 10.06 2.37 5.18
C MET A 140 10.51 3.11 6.43
N VAL A 141 11.78 2.97 6.83
CA VAL A 141 12.31 3.61 8.06
C VAL A 141 12.16 5.13 8.03
N LYS A 142 12.21 5.75 6.87
CA LYS A 142 12.02 7.20 6.73
C LYS A 142 10.62 7.66 7.13
N TYR A 143 9.65 6.76 7.19
CA TYR A 143 8.23 7.04 7.40
C TYR A 143 7.68 6.29 8.62
N ALA A 144 8.46 6.24 9.69
CA ALA A 144 8.09 5.61 10.96
C ALA A 144 7.54 4.18 10.78
N THR A 145 8.13 3.43 9.87
CA THR A 145 7.74 2.07 9.51
C THR A 145 8.94 1.15 9.62
N GLU A 146 8.76 -0.02 10.17
CA GLU A 146 9.84 -0.98 10.35
C GLU A 146 9.44 -2.37 9.86
N VAL A 147 10.41 -3.07 9.25
CA VAL A 147 10.25 -4.45 8.85
C VAL A 147 10.28 -5.34 10.09
N VAL A 148 9.33 -6.24 10.19
CA VAL A 148 9.22 -7.23 11.26
C VAL A 148 9.96 -8.51 10.83
N ARG A 149 10.83 -9.00 11.68
CA ARG A 149 11.63 -10.21 11.44
C ARG A 149 11.12 -11.39 12.27
#